data_fd53fae2566bc520135cccfd4fae9cec
#
_entry.id   fd53fae2566bc520135cccfd4fae9cec
#
_cell.length_a   1.000
_cell.length_b   1.000
_cell.length_c   1.000
_cell.angle_alpha   90.00
_cell.angle_beta   90.00
_cell.angle_gamma   90.00
#
_symmetry.space_group_name_H-M   'P 1'
#
loop_
_entity.id
_entity.type
_entity.pdbx_description
1 polymer ?
#
loop_
_entity_poly.entity_id
_entity_poly.type
_entity_poly.pdbx_seq_one_letter_code
_entity_poly.pdbx_strand_id
1 'polypeptide(L)'
;MKFSSTLVALLLGAGVMFGAESSYKSLYEGIPFEMPVIDKPSFPNNQVSLADFGAVADGVSLNTKAFADAIEYLSSKGGGTLNVPSGVWYTGPIVMKSNINLHLEGGALILFSGDESLYESIYTVYEGYEAYRTQSPIYGENLENIAITGEGVIDGNGAEWRQVKRGKTNDGQWKRFVQKGGIVVNDNTWYPSQSYIDGEKIGKDLKGLTKEEAEKIKRYLRPVMLKFVKCKNVYLQGVLFQNSPAWNLHPLMCENLILDGVAVRNPEYAQNGDGLDVESCKNVIIYRTTLDVGDDAICLKSGKDEDGRRRAMPTENVIVKDCRVFHGHGGFVVGSEMSGGVNNVVVSDCQFLGTDVGLRFKSTRGRGGVVENIFIDNINMIDLSLIHISEPTRPY
;
A
#
# COMPACT_ATOMS: atom_id res chain seq x y z
N MET A 1 -16.75 74.86 -0.99
CA MET A 1 -18.11 74.28 -1.00
C MET A 1 -18.18 73.16 -2.01
N LYS A 2 -18.51 72.01 -1.59
CA LYS A 2 -19.13 70.81 -2.14
C LYS A 2 -18.41 69.57 -1.68
N PHE A 3 -19.08 68.88 -0.83
CA PHE A 3 -18.77 67.55 -0.30
C PHE A 3 -18.91 66.50 -1.40
N SER A 4 -17.98 65.57 -1.45
CA SER A 4 -18.13 64.38 -2.22
C SER A 4 -18.12 63.19 -1.26
N SER A 5 -19.24 62.51 -1.21
CA SER A 5 -19.47 61.33 -0.38
C SER A 5 -18.82 60.13 -1.01
N THR A 6 -17.89 59.48 -0.31
CA THR A 6 -17.29 58.23 -0.71
C THR A 6 -18.17 57.07 -0.18
N LEU A 7 -18.79 56.36 -1.08
CA LEU A 7 -19.56 55.14 -0.81
C LEU A 7 -18.56 53.98 -0.60
N VAL A 8 -18.49 53.49 0.63
CA VAL A 8 -17.75 52.24 0.93
C VAL A 8 -18.70 51.05 0.66
N ALA A 9 -18.44 50.35 -0.43
CA ALA A 9 -19.09 49.09 -0.71
C ALA A 9 -18.46 47.99 0.10
N LEU A 10 -19.19 47.47 1.09
CA LEU A 10 -18.85 46.24 1.80
C LEU A 10 -19.14 45.05 0.86
N LEU A 11 -18.12 44.47 0.29
CA LEU A 11 -18.17 43.15 -0.37
C LEU A 11 -18.18 42.08 0.70
N LEU A 12 -19.38 41.60 1.04
CA LEU A 12 -19.58 40.35 1.76
C LEU A 12 -19.17 39.21 0.79
N GLY A 13 -17.95 38.73 0.92
CA GLY A 13 -17.48 37.51 0.29
C GLY A 13 -18.26 36.33 0.89
N ALA A 14 -19.26 35.84 0.16
CA ALA A 14 -19.83 34.53 0.46
C ALA A 14 -18.71 33.46 0.23
N GLY A 15 -18.08 33.05 1.30
CA GLY A 15 -17.21 31.88 1.29
C GLY A 15 -18.07 30.67 0.92
N VAL A 16 -17.88 30.15 -0.28
CA VAL A 16 -18.41 28.84 -0.68
C VAL A 16 -17.68 27.82 0.18
N MET A 17 -18.32 27.35 1.22
CA MET A 17 -17.88 26.18 1.95
C MET A 17 -18.03 24.97 1.04
N PHE A 18 -16.93 24.55 0.42
CA PHE A 18 -16.83 23.22 -0.15
C PHE A 18 -16.62 22.22 0.99
N GLY A 19 -17.71 21.86 1.62
CA GLY A 19 -17.78 20.83 2.64
C GLY A 19 -18.88 19.84 2.32
N ALA A 20 -18.90 19.31 1.11
CA ALA A 20 -19.67 18.09 0.88
C ALA A 20 -18.85 16.92 1.40
N GLU A 21 -19.17 16.43 2.61
CA GLU A 21 -18.75 15.09 3.03
C GLU A 21 -19.21 14.13 1.94
N SER A 22 -18.24 13.55 1.21
CA SER A 22 -18.56 12.54 0.21
C SER A 22 -19.03 11.30 0.95
N SER A 23 -20.33 11.15 1.05
CA SER A 23 -20.94 9.91 1.52
C SER A 23 -20.65 8.84 0.49
N TYR A 24 -20.04 7.72 0.88
CA TYR A 24 -19.82 6.58 0.01
C TYR A 24 -21.11 5.81 -0.33
N LYS A 25 -22.26 6.27 0.12
CA LYS A 25 -23.56 5.62 -0.08
C LYS A 25 -23.89 5.33 -1.54
N SER A 26 -23.53 6.24 -2.44
CA SER A 26 -23.76 6.03 -3.88
C SER A 26 -22.96 4.86 -4.47
N LEU A 27 -21.87 4.43 -3.84
CA LEU A 27 -21.09 3.29 -4.31
C LEU A 27 -21.80 1.95 -4.08
N TYR A 28 -22.81 1.93 -3.21
CA TYR A 28 -23.60 0.73 -2.90
C TYR A 28 -24.84 0.59 -3.80
N GLU A 29 -25.14 1.60 -4.62
CA GLU A 29 -26.28 1.55 -5.52
C GLU A 29 -26.05 0.53 -6.65
N GLY A 30 -26.97 -0.42 -6.76
CA GLY A 30 -26.93 -1.42 -7.83
C GLY A 30 -25.88 -2.54 -7.65
N ILE A 31 -25.17 -2.62 -6.51
CA ILE A 31 -24.30 -3.76 -6.25
C ILE A 31 -25.14 -5.04 -6.09
N PRO A 32 -24.67 -6.19 -6.62
CA PRO A 32 -25.47 -7.41 -6.69
C PRO A 32 -25.43 -8.29 -5.42
N PHE A 33 -24.93 -7.76 -4.31
CA PHE A 33 -24.87 -8.44 -3.01
C PHE A 33 -25.08 -7.44 -1.85
N GLU A 34 -25.42 -7.95 -0.69
CA GLU A 34 -25.56 -7.13 0.51
C GLU A 34 -24.21 -6.98 1.22
N MET A 35 -23.86 -5.75 1.61
CA MET A 35 -22.73 -5.47 2.49
C MET A 35 -23.06 -4.26 3.38
N PRO A 36 -22.45 -4.19 4.58
CA PRO A 36 -22.62 -3.03 5.45
C PRO A 36 -22.10 -1.77 4.78
N VAL A 37 -22.80 -0.65 4.95
CA VAL A 37 -22.28 0.66 4.60
C VAL A 37 -21.19 1.02 5.59
N ILE A 38 -20.00 1.31 5.11
CA ILE A 38 -18.87 1.74 5.93
C ILE A 38 -18.62 3.22 5.74
N ASP A 39 -18.28 3.87 6.84
CA ASP A 39 -17.95 5.30 6.87
C ASP A 39 -16.46 5.50 7.18
N LYS A 40 -15.93 6.65 6.79
CA LYS A 40 -14.59 7.07 7.20
C LYS A 40 -14.53 7.24 8.72
N PRO A 41 -13.42 6.83 9.37
CA PRO A 41 -13.26 7.01 10.80
C PRO A 41 -13.21 8.49 11.18
N SER A 42 -13.71 8.80 12.37
CA SER A 42 -13.57 10.12 12.99
C SER A 42 -12.47 10.10 14.04
N PHE A 43 -11.81 11.23 14.21
CA PHE A 43 -10.67 11.36 15.13
C PHE A 43 -10.95 12.43 16.19
N PRO A 44 -10.40 12.29 17.41
CA PRO A 44 -10.43 13.37 18.40
C PRO A 44 -9.84 14.66 17.84
N ASN A 45 -10.36 15.81 18.28
CA ASN A 45 -9.91 17.12 17.82
C ASN A 45 -8.57 17.54 18.45
N ASN A 46 -7.60 16.64 18.48
CA ASN A 46 -6.22 16.91 18.86
C ASN A 46 -5.38 16.97 17.59
N GLN A 47 -4.62 18.04 17.41
CA GLN A 47 -3.74 18.20 16.26
C GLN A 47 -2.37 18.67 16.73
N VAL A 48 -1.34 18.06 16.18
CA VAL A 48 0.06 18.45 16.40
C VAL A 48 0.82 18.44 15.08
N SER A 49 1.86 19.25 14.99
CA SER A 49 2.79 19.21 13.89
C SER A 49 3.98 18.30 14.22
N LEU A 50 4.47 17.54 13.25
CA LEU A 50 5.68 16.73 13.41
C LEU A 50 6.90 17.60 13.82
N ALA A 51 6.94 18.85 13.34
CA ALA A 51 7.99 19.80 13.67
C ALA A 51 8.03 20.15 15.18
N ASP A 52 6.89 20.08 15.89
CA ASP A 52 6.81 20.36 17.33
C ASP A 52 7.56 19.31 18.17
N PHE A 53 7.91 18.17 17.59
CA PHE A 53 8.66 17.10 18.22
C PHE A 53 10.13 17.06 17.83
N GLY A 54 10.65 18.19 17.31
CA GLY A 54 12.05 18.32 16.95
C GLY A 54 12.47 17.64 15.66
N ALA A 55 11.51 17.28 14.83
CA ALA A 55 11.79 16.74 13.50
C ALA A 55 12.36 17.81 12.56
N VAL A 56 13.24 17.42 11.66
CA VAL A 56 13.90 18.29 10.68
C VAL A 56 13.63 17.83 9.26
N ALA A 57 13.06 18.71 8.44
CA ALA A 57 12.61 18.43 7.07
C ALA A 57 13.70 18.59 6.00
N ASP A 58 14.94 18.15 6.28
CA ASP A 58 16.12 18.37 5.43
C ASP A 58 16.45 17.17 4.50
N GLY A 59 15.73 16.07 4.62
CA GLY A 59 15.96 14.84 3.87
C GLY A 59 17.16 14.01 4.31
N VAL A 60 17.83 14.38 5.41
CA VAL A 60 19.05 13.73 5.92
C VAL A 60 18.92 13.38 7.40
N SER A 61 18.37 14.25 8.21
CA SER A 61 18.18 14.05 9.65
C SER A 61 17.14 12.94 9.91
N LEU A 62 17.49 11.97 10.76
CA LEU A 62 16.62 10.86 11.08
C LEU A 62 15.51 11.28 12.05
N ASN A 63 14.26 11.21 11.60
CA ASN A 63 13.08 11.67 12.34
C ASN A 63 12.28 10.55 13.02
N THR A 64 12.78 9.31 13.06
CA THR A 64 12.05 8.15 13.59
C THR A 64 11.54 8.39 15.02
N LYS A 65 12.39 8.97 15.87
CA LYS A 65 12.00 9.29 17.25
C LYS A 65 10.91 10.36 17.31
N ALA A 66 10.99 11.38 16.47
CA ALA A 66 9.99 12.45 16.44
C ALA A 66 8.60 11.93 16.02
N PHE A 67 8.54 11.05 15.01
CA PHE A 67 7.30 10.37 14.65
C PHE A 67 6.74 9.52 15.81
N ALA A 68 7.59 8.74 16.47
CA ALA A 68 7.18 7.91 17.59
C ALA A 68 6.65 8.75 18.76
N ASP A 69 7.36 9.81 19.13
CA ASP A 69 6.97 10.72 20.22
C ASP A 69 5.64 11.45 19.91
N ALA A 70 5.44 11.91 18.69
CA ALA A 70 4.20 12.57 18.25
C ALA A 70 3.00 11.62 18.29
N ILE A 71 3.16 10.41 17.78
CA ILE A 71 2.11 9.37 17.80
C ILE A 71 1.81 8.96 19.25
N GLU A 72 2.82 8.79 20.10
CA GLU A 72 2.65 8.49 21.52
C GLU A 72 1.89 9.60 22.26
N TYR A 73 2.28 10.86 22.01
CA TYR A 73 1.60 12.02 22.57
C TYR A 73 0.11 12.03 22.21
N LEU A 74 -0.22 11.91 20.93
CA LEU A 74 -1.62 11.88 20.48
C LEU A 74 -2.38 10.68 21.07
N SER A 75 -1.76 9.51 21.09
CA SER A 75 -2.33 8.30 21.68
C SER A 75 -2.67 8.50 23.15
N SER A 76 -1.79 9.17 23.92
CA SER A 76 -2.03 9.50 25.34
C SER A 76 -3.20 10.46 25.56
N LYS A 77 -3.61 11.21 24.51
CA LYS A 77 -4.78 12.10 24.48
C LYS A 77 -6.04 11.42 23.92
N GLY A 78 -5.98 10.11 23.67
CA GLY A 78 -7.09 9.35 23.08
C GLY A 78 -7.11 9.34 21.55
N GLY A 79 -6.12 9.94 20.90
CA GLY A 79 -5.98 10.02 19.45
C GLY A 79 -5.96 11.44 18.91
N GLY A 80 -5.92 11.58 17.57
CA GLY A 80 -5.91 12.87 16.89
C GLY A 80 -5.19 12.83 15.54
N THR A 81 -4.79 13.98 15.04
CA THR A 81 -4.11 14.14 13.75
C THR A 81 -2.67 14.60 13.94
N LEU A 82 -1.74 13.82 13.41
CA LEU A 82 -0.34 14.22 13.24
C LEU A 82 -0.18 14.85 11.87
N ASN A 83 0.03 16.16 11.82
CA ASN A 83 0.30 16.90 10.60
C ASN A 83 1.79 16.81 10.25
N VAL A 84 2.07 16.36 9.03
CA VAL A 84 3.41 16.34 8.42
C VAL A 84 3.48 17.52 7.43
N PRO A 85 4.16 18.62 7.76
CA PRO A 85 4.25 19.81 6.91
C PRO A 85 5.04 19.55 5.62
N SER A 86 4.98 20.50 4.68
CA SER A 86 5.82 20.49 3.48
C SER A 86 7.30 20.35 3.82
N GLY A 87 8.05 19.53 3.08
CA GLY A 87 9.48 19.24 3.29
C GLY A 87 9.82 17.77 3.12
N VAL A 88 11.08 17.39 3.30
CA VAL A 88 11.57 16.02 3.15
C VAL A 88 11.92 15.43 4.52
N TRP A 89 11.09 14.52 4.97
CA TRP A 89 11.16 13.89 6.31
C TRP A 89 11.79 12.50 6.20
N TYR A 90 13.12 12.42 6.37
CA TYR A 90 13.85 11.16 6.35
C TYR A 90 13.64 10.41 7.67
N THR A 91 13.23 9.13 7.59
CA THR A 91 12.86 8.37 8.78
C THR A 91 13.10 6.87 8.65
N GLY A 92 13.22 6.16 9.76
CA GLY A 92 13.00 4.73 9.89
C GLY A 92 11.50 4.39 10.00
N PRO A 93 11.15 3.18 10.46
CA PRO A 93 9.75 2.74 10.52
C PRO A 93 8.86 3.66 11.36
N ILE A 94 7.61 3.82 10.91
CA ILE A 94 6.53 4.48 11.63
C ILE A 94 5.55 3.41 12.11
N VAL A 95 5.38 3.29 13.43
CA VAL A 95 4.42 2.38 14.03
C VAL A 95 3.17 3.16 14.42
N MET A 96 2.06 2.84 13.77
CA MET A 96 0.78 3.51 14.03
C MET A 96 0.15 3.05 15.34
N LYS A 97 -0.75 3.88 15.87
CA LYS A 97 -1.62 3.56 17.00
C LYS A 97 -3.07 3.84 16.67
N SER A 98 -4.00 3.27 17.46
CA SER A 98 -5.43 3.50 17.28
C SER A 98 -5.80 4.98 17.43
N ASN A 99 -6.85 5.38 16.73
CA ASN A 99 -7.38 6.74 16.69
C ASN A 99 -6.39 7.82 16.19
N ILE A 100 -5.44 7.44 15.32
CA ILE A 100 -4.46 8.37 14.74
C ILE A 100 -4.70 8.53 13.24
N ASN A 101 -4.77 9.79 12.81
CA ASN A 101 -4.65 10.19 11.42
C ASN A 101 -3.25 10.77 11.16
N LEU A 102 -2.45 10.13 10.32
CA LEU A 102 -1.22 10.68 9.77
C LEU A 102 -1.59 11.52 8.55
N HIS A 103 -1.54 12.84 8.68
CA HIS A 103 -1.93 13.77 7.61
C HIS A 103 -0.71 14.43 6.98
N LEU A 104 -0.55 14.24 5.67
CA LEU A 104 0.54 14.82 4.89
C LEU A 104 0.05 16.05 4.12
N GLU A 105 0.62 17.21 4.42
CA GLU A 105 0.34 18.44 3.66
C GLU A 105 0.87 18.32 2.22
N GLY A 106 0.34 19.13 1.31
CA GLY A 106 0.88 19.24 -0.03
C GLY A 106 2.37 19.64 0.01
N GLY A 107 3.23 18.90 -0.71
CA GLY A 107 4.70 19.07 -0.67
C GLY A 107 5.41 18.37 0.48
N ALA A 108 4.73 17.63 1.35
CA ALA A 108 5.35 16.73 2.30
C ALA A 108 5.84 15.45 1.60
N LEU A 109 7.08 15.06 1.87
CA LEU A 109 7.67 13.79 1.46
C LEU A 109 8.21 13.07 2.69
N ILE A 110 7.62 11.93 3.04
CA ILE A 110 8.21 10.98 3.98
C ILE A 110 9.11 10.05 3.18
N LEU A 111 10.41 10.08 3.46
CA LEU A 111 11.43 9.25 2.81
C LEU A 111 11.96 8.21 3.81
N PHE A 112 11.71 6.94 3.54
CA PHE A 112 12.16 5.86 4.41
C PHE A 112 13.64 5.51 4.21
N SER A 113 14.30 5.22 5.33
CA SER A 113 15.70 4.80 5.33
C SER A 113 15.87 3.40 4.71
N GLY A 114 16.94 3.25 3.93
CA GLY A 114 17.41 1.94 3.48
C GLY A 114 18.31 1.22 4.51
N ASP A 115 18.55 1.80 5.68
CA ASP A 115 19.34 1.17 6.75
C ASP A 115 18.52 0.09 7.45
N GLU A 116 18.84 -1.17 7.18
CA GLU A 116 18.14 -2.33 7.73
C GLU A 116 18.25 -2.47 9.25
N SER A 117 19.22 -1.80 9.88
CA SER A 117 19.37 -1.82 11.34
C SER A 117 18.25 -1.08 12.08
N LEU A 118 17.55 -0.17 11.40
CA LEU A 118 16.41 0.58 11.94
C LEU A 118 15.10 -0.23 11.96
N TYR A 119 15.08 -1.39 11.30
CA TYR A 119 13.88 -2.21 11.15
C TYR A 119 13.99 -3.47 11.98
N GLU A 120 12.94 -3.79 12.72
CA GLU A 120 12.88 -5.03 13.48
C GLU A 120 12.58 -6.23 12.58
N SER A 121 12.99 -7.43 13.01
CA SER A 121 12.45 -8.67 12.45
C SER A 121 11.20 -9.06 13.22
N ILE A 122 10.07 -9.07 12.52
CA ILE A 122 8.74 -9.39 13.06
C ILE A 122 8.23 -10.70 12.47
N TYR A 123 7.47 -11.47 13.24
CA TYR A 123 6.78 -12.67 12.74
C TYR A 123 5.44 -12.26 12.14
N THR A 124 5.29 -12.45 10.84
CA THR A 124 4.11 -11.97 10.11
C THR A 124 3.87 -12.79 8.84
N VAL A 125 2.74 -12.54 8.16
CA VAL A 125 2.39 -13.18 6.89
C VAL A 125 2.92 -12.40 5.70
N TYR A 126 3.56 -13.08 4.77
CA TYR A 126 3.90 -12.57 3.43
C TYR A 126 3.82 -13.72 2.42
N GLU A 127 3.32 -13.43 1.21
CA GLU A 127 3.02 -14.47 0.20
C GLU A 127 2.16 -15.63 0.76
N GLY A 128 1.26 -15.29 1.69
CA GLY A 128 0.25 -16.19 2.24
C GLY A 128 0.71 -17.17 3.30
N TYR A 129 1.94 -17.07 3.83
CA TYR A 129 2.43 -17.89 4.95
C TYR A 129 3.16 -17.06 6.01
N GLU A 130 3.22 -17.59 7.22
CA GLU A 130 3.88 -16.97 8.38
C GLU A 130 5.37 -17.25 8.40
N ALA A 131 6.18 -16.19 8.58
CA ALA A 131 7.62 -16.27 8.76
C ALA A 131 8.16 -14.97 9.41
N TYR A 132 9.40 -14.98 9.86
CA TYR A 132 10.09 -13.73 10.20
C TYR A 132 10.34 -12.92 8.93
N ARG A 133 10.00 -11.64 9.00
CA ARG A 133 10.18 -10.66 7.92
C ARG A 133 10.71 -9.35 8.49
N THR A 134 11.33 -8.55 7.64
CA THR A 134 11.67 -7.17 8.00
C THR A 134 10.39 -6.36 8.19
N GLN A 135 10.29 -5.63 9.30
CA GLN A 135 9.17 -4.76 9.62
C GLN A 135 8.88 -3.78 8.48
N SER A 136 7.61 -3.54 8.22
CA SER A 136 7.17 -2.57 7.22
C SER A 136 7.50 -1.13 7.62
N PRO A 137 7.87 -0.28 6.66
CA PRO A 137 8.06 1.17 6.89
C PRO A 137 6.88 1.82 7.62
N ILE A 138 5.65 1.46 7.25
CA ILE A 138 4.46 1.81 8.00
C ILE A 138 3.79 0.53 8.52
N TYR A 139 3.68 0.42 9.82
CA TYR A 139 3.15 -0.79 10.47
C TYR A 139 2.08 -0.47 11.51
N GLY A 140 1.08 -1.34 11.57
CA GLY A 140 0.06 -1.33 12.62
C GLY A 140 -0.58 -2.70 12.77
N GLU A 141 -0.83 -3.13 14.00
CA GLU A 141 -1.48 -4.40 14.29
C GLU A 141 -2.51 -4.24 15.41
N ASN A 142 -3.69 -4.88 15.22
CA ASN A 142 -4.82 -4.84 16.16
C ASN A 142 -5.26 -3.41 16.51
N LEU A 143 -5.27 -2.50 15.52
CA LEU A 143 -5.63 -1.09 15.70
C LEU A 143 -7.05 -0.81 15.22
N GLU A 144 -7.65 0.24 15.78
CA GLU A 144 -8.94 0.76 15.33
C GLU A 144 -8.84 2.24 14.98
N ASN A 145 -9.64 2.68 14.00
CA ASN A 145 -9.73 4.07 13.55
C ASN A 145 -8.34 4.65 13.22
N ILE A 146 -7.77 4.21 12.14
CA ILE A 146 -6.47 4.69 11.65
C ILE A 146 -6.63 5.26 10.26
N ALA A 147 -5.92 6.36 9.99
CA ALA A 147 -5.91 6.96 8.67
C ALA A 147 -4.53 7.45 8.26
N ILE A 148 -4.33 7.50 6.94
CA ILE A 148 -3.26 8.25 6.29
C ILE A 148 -3.91 9.09 5.21
N THR A 149 -3.83 10.42 5.34
CA THR A 149 -4.58 11.36 4.51
C THR A 149 -3.71 12.49 3.98
N GLY A 150 -4.23 13.24 3.02
CA GLY A 150 -3.57 14.44 2.49
C GLY A 150 -3.09 14.28 1.05
N GLU A 151 -2.17 15.16 0.64
CA GLU A 151 -1.68 15.24 -0.75
C GLU A 151 -0.17 15.03 -0.86
N GLY A 152 0.46 14.57 0.23
CA GLY A 152 1.90 14.32 0.28
C GLY A 152 2.31 12.98 -0.35
N VAL A 153 3.60 12.71 -0.26
CA VAL A 153 4.25 11.51 -0.83
C VAL A 153 4.89 10.68 0.28
N ILE A 154 4.73 9.38 0.19
CA ILE A 154 5.42 8.40 1.02
C ILE A 154 6.29 7.53 0.12
N ASP A 155 7.61 7.61 0.29
CA ASP A 155 8.61 6.91 -0.53
C ASP A 155 9.34 5.86 0.31
N GLY A 156 9.19 4.60 -0.07
CA GLY A 156 9.81 3.45 0.61
C GLY A 156 11.29 3.25 0.31
N ASN A 157 11.88 4.09 -0.57
CA ASN A 157 13.27 3.98 -0.98
C ASN A 157 13.67 2.56 -1.41
N GLY A 158 12.77 1.88 -2.09
CA GLY A 158 12.87 0.46 -2.42
C GLY A 158 14.07 0.09 -3.28
N ALA A 159 14.68 1.07 -3.95
CA ALA A 159 15.91 0.84 -4.71
C ALA A 159 17.11 0.43 -3.82
N GLU A 160 17.07 0.72 -2.52
CA GLU A 160 18.07 0.28 -1.55
C GLU A 160 17.89 -1.20 -1.15
N TRP A 161 16.71 -1.76 -1.39
CA TRP A 161 16.33 -3.10 -0.94
C TRP A 161 16.31 -4.15 -2.04
N ARG A 162 15.92 -3.75 -3.27
CA ARG A 162 15.60 -4.69 -4.34
C ARG A 162 16.83 -5.11 -5.14
N GLN A 163 16.89 -6.37 -5.53
CA GLN A 163 17.73 -6.80 -6.64
C GLN A 163 17.20 -6.23 -7.96
N VAL A 164 18.07 -6.09 -8.94
CA VAL A 164 17.73 -5.57 -10.26
C VAL A 164 18.27 -6.47 -11.36
N LYS A 165 17.41 -6.92 -12.27
CA LYS A 165 17.80 -7.69 -13.44
C LYS A 165 18.12 -6.74 -14.60
N ARG A 166 19.27 -6.90 -15.23
CA ARG A 166 19.72 -6.05 -16.35
C ARG A 166 18.69 -5.98 -17.48
N GLY A 167 18.08 -7.12 -17.83
CA GLY A 167 17.07 -7.18 -18.90
C GLY A 167 15.77 -6.41 -18.64
N LYS A 168 15.55 -5.95 -17.39
CA LYS A 168 14.42 -5.10 -17.02
C LYS A 168 14.79 -3.61 -16.90
N THR A 169 16.02 -3.22 -17.30
CA THR A 169 16.52 -1.85 -17.21
C THR A 169 17.17 -1.41 -18.51
N ASN A 170 17.16 -0.13 -18.79
CA ASN A 170 18.00 0.43 -19.84
C ASN A 170 19.46 0.59 -19.35
N ASP A 171 20.39 0.83 -20.27
CA ASP A 171 21.83 0.93 -19.95
C ASP A 171 22.14 2.03 -18.93
N GLY A 172 21.45 3.15 -18.98
CA GLY A 172 21.62 4.26 -18.04
C GLY A 172 21.17 3.90 -16.62
N GLN A 173 20.05 3.20 -16.50
CA GLN A 173 19.54 2.69 -15.22
C GLN A 173 20.51 1.64 -14.65
N TRP A 174 20.91 0.67 -15.46
CA TRP A 174 21.86 -0.37 -15.06
C TRP A 174 23.18 0.23 -14.55
N LYS A 175 23.77 1.17 -15.32
CA LYS A 175 25.00 1.85 -14.92
C LYS A 175 24.86 2.54 -13.55
N ARG A 176 23.73 3.18 -13.28
CA ARG A 176 23.48 3.83 -11.98
C ARG A 176 23.47 2.82 -10.83
N PHE A 177 22.83 1.64 -11.01
CA PHE A 177 22.85 0.59 -9.98
C PHE A 177 24.25 0.09 -9.71
N VAL A 178 25.02 -0.22 -10.75
CA VAL A 178 26.42 -0.68 -10.59
C VAL A 178 27.30 0.37 -9.91
N GLN A 179 27.10 1.64 -10.22
CA GLN A 179 27.84 2.74 -9.60
C GLN A 179 27.51 2.98 -8.11
N LYS A 180 26.34 2.57 -7.65
CA LYS A 180 25.99 2.61 -6.22
C LYS A 180 26.81 1.63 -5.36
N GLY A 181 27.56 0.73 -5.95
CA GLY A 181 28.15 -0.41 -5.27
C GLY A 181 27.28 -1.66 -5.38
N GLY A 182 27.27 -2.51 -4.35
CA GLY A 182 26.57 -3.79 -4.40
C GLY A 182 27.37 -4.87 -5.18
N ILE A 183 26.67 -5.91 -5.60
CA ILE A 183 27.30 -7.11 -6.19
C ILE A 183 26.59 -7.45 -7.50
N VAL A 184 27.35 -7.55 -8.59
CA VAL A 184 26.82 -8.02 -9.89
C VAL A 184 27.16 -9.50 -10.05
N VAL A 185 26.15 -10.31 -10.33
CA VAL A 185 26.30 -11.76 -10.55
C VAL A 185 25.97 -12.09 -12.01
N ASN A 186 26.84 -12.85 -12.65
CA ASN A 186 26.72 -13.32 -14.05
C ASN A 186 26.43 -12.18 -15.06
N ASP A 187 26.94 -10.98 -14.83
CA ASP A 187 26.75 -9.77 -15.63
C ASP A 187 25.28 -9.40 -15.92
N ASN A 188 24.36 -9.97 -15.16
CA ASN A 188 22.94 -9.82 -15.45
C ASN A 188 22.05 -9.45 -14.26
N THR A 189 22.50 -9.65 -13.02
CA THR A 189 21.73 -9.32 -11.84
C THR A 189 22.59 -8.53 -10.85
N TRP A 190 22.12 -7.35 -10.49
CA TRP A 190 22.69 -6.53 -9.43
C TRP A 190 21.97 -6.81 -8.11
N TYR A 191 22.73 -7.00 -7.05
CA TYR A 191 22.24 -7.21 -5.69
C TYR A 191 22.72 -6.10 -4.75
N PRO A 192 21.87 -5.62 -3.82
CA PRO A 192 22.25 -4.54 -2.92
C PRO A 192 23.31 -4.95 -1.88
N SER A 193 23.39 -6.23 -1.52
CA SER A 193 24.31 -6.73 -0.49
C SER A 193 24.55 -8.23 -0.59
N GLN A 194 25.57 -8.72 0.14
CA GLN A 194 25.84 -10.15 0.28
C GLN A 194 24.72 -10.85 1.07
N SER A 195 24.15 -10.21 2.09
CA SER A 195 23.03 -10.76 2.88
C SER A 195 21.79 -11.03 2.03
N TYR A 196 21.57 -10.25 0.95
CA TYR A 196 20.53 -10.54 -0.01
C TYR A 196 20.79 -11.86 -0.76
N ILE A 197 22.00 -12.03 -1.29
CA ILE A 197 22.39 -13.23 -2.02
C ILE A 197 22.32 -14.47 -1.11
N ASP A 198 22.74 -14.35 0.14
CA ASP A 198 22.69 -15.44 1.11
C ASP A 198 21.26 -15.84 1.44
N GLY A 199 20.35 -14.88 1.57
CA GLY A 199 18.93 -15.14 1.72
C GLY A 199 18.31 -15.81 0.49
N GLU A 200 18.69 -15.40 -0.73
CA GLU A 200 18.20 -16.01 -1.97
C GLU A 200 18.58 -17.48 -2.07
N LYS A 201 19.76 -17.88 -1.56
CA LYS A 201 20.21 -19.28 -1.51
C LYS A 201 19.37 -20.17 -0.60
N ILE A 202 18.77 -19.60 0.46
CA ILE A 202 17.82 -20.32 1.34
C ILE A 202 16.56 -20.69 0.55
N GLY A 203 16.20 -19.86 -0.43
CA GLY A 203 15.03 -20.08 -1.29
C GLY A 203 13.76 -19.50 -0.73
N LYS A 204 12.61 -19.98 -1.24
CA LYS A 204 11.30 -19.40 -0.95
C LYS A 204 10.65 -19.95 0.33
N ASP A 205 11.09 -21.11 0.81
CA ASP A 205 10.56 -21.68 2.05
C ASP A 205 11.32 -21.10 3.24
N LEU A 206 10.74 -20.05 3.79
CA LEU A 206 11.26 -19.34 4.95
C LEU A 206 10.58 -19.76 6.26
N LYS A 207 9.69 -20.76 6.18
CA LYS A 207 9.05 -21.35 7.37
C LYS A 207 10.11 -22.04 8.21
N GLY A 208 10.12 -21.73 9.49
CA GLY A 208 11.06 -22.34 10.43
C GLY A 208 12.38 -21.61 10.62
N LEU A 209 12.63 -20.49 9.91
CA LEU A 209 13.74 -19.60 10.26
C LEU A 209 13.54 -19.03 11.67
N THR A 210 14.60 -19.06 12.47
CA THR A 210 14.63 -18.32 13.73
C THR A 210 14.73 -16.81 13.49
N LYS A 211 14.46 -16.01 14.52
CA LYS A 211 14.63 -14.56 14.45
C LYS A 211 16.09 -14.19 14.12
N GLU A 212 17.04 -14.88 14.73
CA GLU A 212 18.47 -14.65 14.55
C GLU A 212 18.96 -15.00 13.12
N GLU A 213 18.37 -15.99 12.49
CA GLU A 213 18.64 -16.32 11.08
C GLU A 213 18.03 -15.28 10.15
N ALA A 214 16.81 -14.83 10.43
CA ALA A 214 16.15 -13.78 9.67
C ALA A 214 16.90 -12.43 9.75
N GLU A 215 17.45 -12.08 10.91
CA GLU A 215 18.29 -10.89 11.10
C GLU A 215 19.49 -10.84 10.15
N LYS A 216 20.10 -12.00 9.83
CA LYS A 216 21.27 -12.09 8.94
C LYS A 216 20.94 -11.83 7.47
N ILE A 217 19.66 -11.97 7.11
CA ILE A 217 19.19 -11.85 5.73
C ILE A 217 18.10 -10.80 5.55
N LYS A 218 18.00 -9.80 6.43
CA LYS A 218 16.99 -8.76 6.41
C LYS A 218 16.81 -8.12 5.04
N ARG A 219 17.91 -7.88 4.33
CA ARG A 219 17.86 -7.26 2.99
C ARG A 219 17.10 -8.14 1.98
N TYR A 220 17.22 -9.45 2.08
CA TYR A 220 16.44 -10.40 1.27
C TYR A 220 14.97 -10.44 1.69
N LEU A 221 14.70 -10.32 2.99
CA LEU A 221 13.35 -10.31 3.57
C LEU A 221 12.66 -8.95 3.39
N ARG A 222 12.85 -8.31 2.27
CA ARG A 222 12.35 -6.97 1.90
C ARG A 222 11.00 -6.66 2.54
N PRO A 223 10.85 -5.49 3.19
CA PRO A 223 9.59 -5.12 3.80
C PRO A 223 8.53 -4.74 2.74
N VAL A 224 7.28 -4.97 3.06
CA VAL A 224 6.14 -4.33 2.41
C VAL A 224 6.06 -2.87 2.89
N MET A 225 5.72 -1.91 2.03
CA MET A 225 5.67 -0.48 2.40
C MET A 225 4.75 -0.20 3.58
N LEU A 226 3.50 -0.56 3.42
CA LEU A 226 2.47 -0.39 4.44
C LEU A 226 1.86 -1.74 4.77
N LYS A 227 1.86 -2.10 6.05
CA LYS A 227 1.22 -3.32 6.54
C LYS A 227 0.37 -3.04 7.76
N PHE A 228 -0.92 -3.20 7.57
CA PHE A 228 -1.90 -3.18 8.66
C PHE A 228 -2.46 -4.58 8.86
N VAL A 229 -2.32 -5.11 10.08
CA VAL A 229 -2.72 -6.47 10.42
C VAL A 229 -3.86 -6.43 11.42
N LYS A 230 -4.98 -7.08 11.12
CA LYS A 230 -6.16 -7.15 12.00
C LYS A 230 -6.63 -5.79 12.49
N CYS A 231 -6.57 -4.77 11.61
CA CYS A 231 -7.00 -3.43 11.93
C CYS A 231 -8.46 -3.23 11.48
N LYS A 232 -9.16 -2.30 12.15
CA LYS A 232 -10.55 -1.97 11.87
C LYS A 232 -10.71 -0.49 11.61
N ASN A 233 -11.61 -0.14 10.66
CA ASN A 233 -11.88 1.24 10.24
C ASN A 233 -10.59 1.93 9.76
N VAL A 234 -10.06 1.45 8.64
CA VAL A 234 -8.83 1.95 8.01
C VAL A 234 -9.20 2.89 6.86
N TYR A 235 -8.60 4.07 6.84
CA TYR A 235 -8.86 5.08 5.81
C TYR A 235 -7.56 5.61 5.19
N LEU A 236 -7.38 5.38 3.90
CA LEU A 236 -6.27 5.94 3.12
C LEU A 236 -6.84 6.90 2.08
N GLN A 237 -6.36 8.16 2.03
CA GLN A 237 -6.94 9.14 1.15
C GLN A 237 -5.91 10.11 0.57
N GLY A 238 -5.88 10.26 -0.75
CA GLY A 238 -5.18 11.30 -1.49
C GLY A 238 -3.66 11.15 -1.60
N VAL A 239 -3.03 10.42 -0.71
CA VAL A 239 -1.57 10.26 -0.61
C VAL A 239 -1.01 9.41 -1.75
N LEU A 240 0.17 9.79 -2.25
CA LEU A 240 0.96 8.96 -3.15
C LEU A 240 1.92 8.06 -2.36
N PHE A 241 1.75 6.74 -2.48
CA PHE A 241 2.70 5.74 -1.99
C PHE A 241 3.58 5.26 -3.14
N GLN A 242 4.90 5.38 -3.01
CA GLN A 242 5.79 5.02 -4.10
C GLN A 242 7.04 4.27 -3.67
N ASN A 243 7.63 3.57 -4.64
CA ASN A 243 8.97 2.98 -4.54
C ASN A 243 9.12 2.04 -3.35
N SER A 244 8.15 1.13 -3.17
CA SER A 244 8.18 0.12 -2.12
C SER A 244 9.33 -0.87 -2.29
N PRO A 245 9.92 -1.39 -1.20
CA PRO A 245 10.89 -2.48 -1.26
C PRO A 245 10.35 -3.80 -1.82
N ALA A 246 9.08 -4.12 -1.56
CA ALA A 246 8.35 -5.27 -2.08
C ALA A 246 6.92 -4.83 -2.46
N TRP A 247 5.86 -5.55 -2.09
CA TRP A 247 4.47 -5.09 -2.23
C TRP A 247 4.28 -3.71 -1.61
N ASN A 248 3.38 -2.90 -2.13
CA ASN A 248 3.22 -1.55 -1.62
C ASN A 248 2.22 -1.51 -0.45
N LEU A 249 0.94 -1.63 -0.71
CA LEU A 249 -0.10 -1.58 0.32
C LEU A 249 -0.61 -2.99 0.63
N HIS A 250 -0.44 -3.47 1.86
CA HIS A 250 -0.85 -4.80 2.28
C HIS A 250 -1.71 -4.75 3.57
N PRO A 251 -2.99 -4.42 3.47
CA PRO A 251 -3.94 -4.69 4.53
C PRO A 251 -4.17 -6.20 4.63
N LEU A 252 -4.00 -6.75 5.84
CA LEU A 252 -4.09 -8.16 6.14
C LEU A 252 -5.10 -8.39 7.27
N MET A 253 -6.15 -9.16 7.02
CA MET A 253 -7.21 -9.45 7.99
C MET A 253 -7.87 -8.19 8.56
N CYS A 254 -7.98 -7.12 7.76
CA CYS A 254 -8.60 -5.86 8.16
C CYS A 254 -10.11 -5.86 7.88
N GLU A 255 -10.83 -5.06 8.66
CA GLU A 255 -12.28 -4.86 8.49
C GLU A 255 -12.58 -3.36 8.30
N ASN A 256 -13.50 -3.04 7.38
CA ASN A 256 -13.90 -1.68 7.03
C ASN A 256 -12.72 -0.84 6.54
N LEU A 257 -12.29 -1.11 5.33
CA LEU A 257 -11.16 -0.45 4.68
C LEU A 257 -11.64 0.43 3.54
N ILE A 258 -11.24 1.70 3.54
CA ILE A 258 -11.53 2.65 2.46
C ILE A 258 -10.22 3.21 1.92
N LEU A 259 -9.99 3.03 0.62
CA LEU A 259 -8.97 3.74 -0.16
C LEU A 259 -9.72 4.70 -1.11
N ASP A 260 -9.46 5.99 -0.99
CA ASP A 260 -10.12 7.01 -1.81
C ASP A 260 -9.11 7.98 -2.43
N GLY A 261 -8.99 7.97 -3.75
CA GLY A 261 -8.08 8.85 -4.48
C GLY A 261 -6.61 8.62 -4.17
N VAL A 262 -6.25 7.44 -3.67
CA VAL A 262 -4.85 7.05 -3.40
C VAL A 262 -4.11 6.85 -4.72
N ALA A 263 -2.83 7.23 -4.76
CA ALA A 263 -1.95 6.87 -5.85
C ALA A 263 -0.86 5.89 -5.38
N VAL A 264 -0.56 4.88 -6.21
CA VAL A 264 0.49 3.90 -5.93
C VAL A 264 1.43 3.80 -7.12
N ARG A 265 2.74 3.95 -6.88
CA ARG A 265 3.76 3.84 -7.93
C ARG A 265 4.92 2.98 -7.51
N ASN A 266 5.24 1.99 -8.32
CA ASN A 266 6.49 1.24 -8.24
C ASN A 266 7.16 1.22 -9.60
N PRO A 267 8.50 1.25 -9.68
CA PRO A 267 9.18 1.12 -10.97
C PRO A 267 8.80 -0.19 -11.67
N GLU A 268 8.65 -0.16 -12.99
CA GLU A 268 8.31 -1.34 -13.80
C GLU A 268 9.27 -2.53 -13.58
N TYR A 269 10.55 -2.24 -13.32
CA TYR A 269 11.55 -3.27 -13.03
C TYR A 269 11.48 -3.82 -11.59
N ALA A 270 10.61 -3.28 -10.73
CA ALA A 270 10.53 -3.69 -9.33
C ALA A 270 9.93 -5.10 -9.22
N GLN A 271 10.73 -6.05 -8.74
CA GLN A 271 10.24 -7.40 -8.46
C GLN A 271 9.31 -7.40 -7.25
N ASN A 272 8.16 -8.08 -7.36
CA ASN A 272 7.09 -8.03 -6.37
C ASN A 272 6.70 -6.58 -6.06
N GLY A 273 6.69 -5.75 -7.09
CA GLY A 273 6.29 -4.35 -7.00
C GLY A 273 4.78 -4.19 -7.14
N ASP A 274 4.00 -5.06 -6.49
CA ASP A 274 2.55 -5.04 -6.47
C ASP A 274 2.03 -3.72 -5.89
N GLY A 275 0.86 -3.30 -6.31
CA GLY A 275 0.27 -2.05 -5.86
C GLY A 275 -0.50 -2.19 -4.55
N LEU A 276 -1.52 -3.00 -4.57
CA LEU A 276 -2.42 -3.19 -3.44
C LEU A 276 -2.78 -4.67 -3.33
N ASP A 277 -2.38 -5.28 -2.24
CA ASP A 277 -2.67 -6.67 -1.89
C ASP A 277 -3.65 -6.72 -0.71
N VAL A 278 -4.92 -6.80 -1.01
CA VAL A 278 -5.98 -6.93 0.00
C VAL A 278 -6.09 -8.40 0.39
N GLU A 279 -5.60 -8.76 1.58
CA GLU A 279 -5.53 -10.17 2.01
C GLU A 279 -6.42 -10.44 3.20
N SER A 280 -7.39 -11.35 3.03
CA SER A 280 -8.34 -11.76 4.09
C SER A 280 -9.07 -10.58 4.74
N CYS A 281 -9.41 -9.56 3.96
CA CYS A 281 -10.09 -8.35 4.42
C CYS A 281 -11.59 -8.41 4.14
N LYS A 282 -12.36 -7.67 4.92
CA LYS A 282 -13.81 -7.61 4.82
C LYS A 282 -14.32 -6.18 4.77
N ASN A 283 -15.34 -5.94 3.93
CA ASN A 283 -15.94 -4.63 3.70
C ASN A 283 -14.90 -3.60 3.23
N VAL A 284 -14.56 -3.67 1.96
CA VAL A 284 -13.47 -2.89 1.36
C VAL A 284 -14.00 -2.00 0.24
N ILE A 285 -13.63 -0.73 0.25
CA ILE A 285 -13.86 0.22 -0.85
C ILE A 285 -12.50 0.65 -1.40
N ILE A 286 -12.30 0.47 -2.69
CA ILE A 286 -11.16 0.97 -3.47
C ILE A 286 -11.76 1.90 -4.54
N TYR A 287 -11.65 3.20 -4.30
CA TYR A 287 -12.34 4.21 -5.09
C TYR A 287 -11.37 5.26 -5.62
N ARG A 288 -11.49 5.60 -6.90
CA ARG A 288 -10.67 6.61 -7.58
C ARG A 288 -9.15 6.41 -7.40
N THR A 289 -8.73 5.19 -7.15
CA THR A 289 -7.32 4.85 -6.91
C THR A 289 -6.58 4.72 -8.25
N THR A 290 -5.37 5.24 -8.30
CA THR A 290 -4.50 5.20 -9.48
C THR A 290 -3.25 4.38 -9.18
N LEU A 291 -2.95 3.38 -10.04
CA LEU A 291 -1.81 2.49 -9.85
C LEU A 291 -0.93 2.47 -11.11
N ASP A 292 0.39 2.47 -10.88
CA ASP A 292 1.43 2.37 -11.91
C ASP A 292 2.58 1.54 -11.33
N VAL A 293 2.61 0.24 -11.63
CA VAL A 293 3.35 -0.73 -10.82
C VAL A 293 4.12 -1.74 -11.67
N GLY A 294 5.01 -2.51 -11.04
CA GLY A 294 5.87 -3.49 -11.72
C GLY A 294 5.37 -4.94 -11.60
N ASP A 295 4.29 -5.19 -10.89
CA ASP A 295 3.65 -6.50 -10.72
C ASP A 295 2.11 -6.32 -10.69
N ASP A 296 1.34 -7.12 -9.96
CA ASP A 296 -0.12 -7.00 -9.92
C ASP A 296 -0.58 -5.66 -9.31
N ALA A 297 -1.55 -4.97 -9.93
CA ALA A 297 -1.96 -3.65 -9.48
C ALA A 297 -2.95 -3.71 -8.31
N ILE A 298 -4.16 -4.21 -8.54
CA ILE A 298 -5.18 -4.45 -7.51
C ILE A 298 -5.33 -5.95 -7.35
N CYS A 299 -4.87 -6.51 -6.24
CA CYS A 299 -4.85 -7.95 -6.01
C CYS A 299 -5.63 -8.34 -4.75
N LEU A 300 -6.56 -9.28 -4.90
CA LEU A 300 -7.30 -9.86 -3.79
C LEU A 300 -6.70 -11.21 -3.42
N LYS A 301 -6.32 -11.37 -2.17
CA LYS A 301 -5.67 -12.55 -1.61
C LYS A 301 -6.37 -13.03 -0.33
N SER A 302 -6.14 -14.28 0.08
CA SER A 302 -6.70 -14.83 1.32
C SER A 302 -5.87 -16.01 1.87
N GLY A 303 -4.55 -15.87 1.76
CA GLY A 303 -3.60 -16.88 2.22
C GLY A 303 -3.34 -18.00 1.23
N LYS A 304 -2.32 -18.80 1.50
CA LYS A 304 -1.77 -19.80 0.60
C LYS A 304 -1.91 -21.21 1.15
N ASP A 305 -2.40 -22.11 0.31
CA ASP A 305 -2.48 -23.56 0.55
C ASP A 305 -3.14 -23.89 1.91
N GLU A 306 -2.52 -24.70 2.73
CA GLU A 306 -3.04 -25.09 4.03
C GLU A 306 -3.18 -23.93 5.01
N ASP A 307 -2.22 -22.98 5.02
CA ASP A 307 -2.28 -21.81 5.90
C ASP A 307 -3.51 -20.93 5.60
N GLY A 308 -3.81 -20.71 4.33
CA GLY A 308 -5.00 -19.97 3.91
C GLY A 308 -6.30 -20.72 4.25
N ARG A 309 -6.36 -22.02 3.99
CA ARG A 309 -7.53 -22.84 4.34
C ARG A 309 -7.76 -22.93 5.85
N ARG A 310 -6.68 -23.06 6.64
CA ARG A 310 -6.76 -23.07 8.11
C ARG A 310 -7.20 -21.72 8.67
N ARG A 311 -6.72 -20.63 8.09
CA ARG A 311 -7.16 -19.27 8.44
C ARG A 311 -8.66 -19.10 8.19
N ALA A 312 -9.16 -19.67 7.11
CA ALA A 312 -10.58 -19.65 6.72
C ALA A 312 -11.20 -18.25 6.73
N MET A 313 -10.41 -17.24 6.33
CA MET A 313 -10.84 -15.85 6.21
C MET A 313 -10.78 -15.44 4.76
N PRO A 314 -11.90 -15.36 4.06
CA PRO A 314 -11.95 -14.86 2.70
C PRO A 314 -11.66 -13.35 2.65
N THR A 315 -11.31 -12.87 1.47
CA THR A 315 -11.49 -11.46 1.14
C THR A 315 -12.89 -11.30 0.59
N GLU A 316 -13.73 -10.51 1.25
CA GLU A 316 -15.15 -10.44 0.94
C GLU A 316 -15.75 -9.04 1.06
N ASN A 317 -16.84 -8.82 0.31
CA ASN A 317 -17.55 -7.54 0.26
C ASN A 317 -16.61 -6.41 -0.20
N VAL A 318 -16.21 -6.46 -1.46
CA VAL A 318 -15.24 -5.51 -2.05
C VAL A 318 -15.88 -4.71 -3.18
N ILE A 319 -15.77 -3.39 -3.11
CA ILE A 319 -16.14 -2.48 -4.18
C ILE A 319 -14.85 -1.85 -4.73
N VAL A 320 -14.60 -2.06 -6.03
CA VAL A 320 -13.54 -1.39 -6.79
C VAL A 320 -14.22 -0.53 -7.86
N LYS A 321 -14.06 0.78 -7.76
CA LYS A 321 -14.78 1.69 -8.66
C LYS A 321 -13.94 2.91 -9.05
N ASP A 322 -14.11 3.36 -10.31
CA ASP A 322 -13.43 4.55 -10.87
C ASP A 322 -11.89 4.50 -10.75
N CYS A 323 -11.30 3.31 -10.77
CA CYS A 323 -9.85 3.11 -10.63
C CYS A 323 -9.13 3.12 -11.98
N ARG A 324 -7.84 3.49 -11.95
CA ARG A 324 -6.97 3.49 -13.14
C ARG A 324 -5.70 2.71 -12.86
N VAL A 325 -5.33 1.84 -13.79
CA VAL A 325 -4.05 1.13 -13.77
C VAL A 325 -3.30 1.44 -15.05
N PHE A 326 -2.12 2.03 -14.93
CA PHE A 326 -1.29 2.41 -16.10
C PHE A 326 -0.36 1.29 -16.53
N HIS A 327 0.32 0.61 -15.60
CA HIS A 327 1.15 -0.57 -15.85
C HIS A 327 0.97 -1.57 -14.73
N GLY A 328 1.32 -2.82 -15.00
CA GLY A 328 1.28 -3.93 -14.06
C GLY A 328 1.17 -5.27 -14.78
N HIS A 329 1.48 -6.36 -14.10
CA HIS A 329 1.24 -7.71 -14.63
C HIS A 329 -0.26 -8.04 -14.72
N GLY A 330 -1.08 -7.46 -13.84
CA GLY A 330 -2.52 -7.58 -13.88
C GLY A 330 -3.21 -6.30 -13.40
N GLY A 331 -4.27 -5.88 -14.08
CA GLY A 331 -5.06 -4.71 -13.68
C GLY A 331 -5.87 -5.00 -12.41
N PHE A 332 -6.79 -5.95 -12.52
CA PHE A 332 -7.50 -6.55 -11.38
C PHE A 332 -7.17 -8.03 -11.29
N VAL A 333 -6.77 -8.49 -10.12
CA VAL A 333 -6.21 -9.84 -9.92
C VAL A 333 -6.86 -10.51 -8.70
N VAL A 334 -7.17 -11.80 -8.84
CA VAL A 334 -7.50 -12.68 -7.72
C VAL A 334 -6.41 -13.75 -7.62
N GLY A 335 -5.74 -13.82 -6.47
CA GLY A 335 -4.71 -14.81 -6.21
C GLY A 335 -3.27 -14.38 -6.58
N SER A 336 -2.35 -15.36 -6.65
CA SER A 336 -2.52 -16.83 -6.48
C SER A 336 -2.79 -17.28 -5.05
N GLU A 337 -2.52 -16.50 -4.04
CA GLU A 337 -2.74 -16.79 -2.63
C GLU A 337 -4.22 -16.52 -2.26
N MET A 338 -5.15 -17.43 -2.68
CA MET A 338 -6.59 -17.24 -2.49
C MET A 338 -7.25 -18.43 -1.78
N SER A 339 -6.49 -19.16 -0.97
CA SER A 339 -6.95 -20.41 -0.36
C SER A 339 -8.01 -20.25 0.73
N GLY A 340 -8.16 -19.05 1.29
CA GLY A 340 -9.26 -18.72 2.21
C GLY A 340 -10.56 -18.32 1.52
N GLY A 341 -10.52 -18.14 0.18
CA GLY A 341 -11.66 -17.72 -0.62
C GLY A 341 -11.69 -16.23 -0.95
N VAL A 342 -12.43 -15.90 -2.01
CA VAL A 342 -12.76 -14.50 -2.39
C VAL A 342 -14.20 -14.50 -2.85
N ASN A 343 -15.03 -13.63 -2.27
CA ASN A 343 -16.43 -13.56 -2.64
C ASN A 343 -17.04 -12.16 -2.52
N ASN A 344 -18.16 -11.94 -3.20
CA ASN A 344 -18.88 -10.67 -3.19
C ASN A 344 -17.98 -9.49 -3.58
N VAL A 345 -17.56 -9.45 -4.82
CA VAL A 345 -16.70 -8.40 -5.37
C VAL A 345 -17.37 -7.75 -6.56
N VAL A 346 -17.42 -6.44 -6.59
CA VAL A 346 -17.79 -5.66 -7.78
C VAL A 346 -16.62 -4.79 -8.23
N VAL A 347 -16.31 -4.85 -9.52
CA VAL A 347 -15.31 -4.00 -10.18
C VAL A 347 -15.98 -3.26 -11.31
N SER A 348 -16.09 -1.94 -11.22
CA SER A 348 -16.81 -1.17 -12.22
C SER A 348 -16.14 0.16 -12.56
N ASP A 349 -16.44 0.65 -13.77
CA ASP A 349 -16.01 1.97 -14.24
C ASP A 349 -14.48 2.18 -14.19
N CYS A 350 -13.69 1.12 -14.40
CA CYS A 350 -12.24 1.16 -14.30
C CYS A 350 -11.55 1.22 -15.68
N GLN A 351 -10.29 1.68 -15.66
CA GLN A 351 -9.44 1.80 -16.84
C GLN A 351 -8.13 1.07 -16.62
N PHE A 352 -7.80 0.10 -17.47
CA PHE A 352 -6.53 -0.62 -17.46
C PHE A 352 -5.78 -0.31 -18.76
N LEU A 353 -4.61 0.37 -18.61
CA LEU A 353 -3.88 0.99 -19.71
C LEU A 353 -2.44 0.44 -19.70
N GLY A 354 -2.11 -0.47 -20.62
CA GLY A 354 -0.75 -1.01 -20.72
C GLY A 354 -0.38 -2.07 -19.68
N THR A 355 -1.36 -2.73 -19.04
CA THR A 355 -1.10 -3.91 -18.22
C THR A 355 -0.87 -5.15 -19.09
N ASP A 356 -0.06 -6.13 -18.62
CA ASP A 356 0.12 -7.39 -19.33
C ASP A 356 -1.23 -8.10 -19.49
N VAL A 357 -2.02 -8.16 -18.42
CA VAL A 357 -3.37 -8.76 -18.38
C VAL A 357 -4.33 -7.80 -17.71
N GLY A 358 -5.52 -7.59 -18.27
CA GLY A 358 -6.54 -6.72 -17.67
C GLY A 358 -7.17 -7.38 -16.43
N LEU A 359 -7.72 -8.57 -16.59
CA LEU A 359 -8.40 -9.35 -15.57
C LEU A 359 -7.69 -10.69 -15.39
N ARG A 360 -7.21 -10.98 -14.19
CA ARG A 360 -6.39 -12.16 -13.94
C ARG A 360 -6.86 -12.95 -12.73
N PHE A 361 -7.24 -14.20 -12.95
CA PHE A 361 -7.63 -15.15 -11.89
C PHE A 361 -6.57 -16.25 -11.82
N LYS A 362 -5.77 -16.23 -10.75
CA LYS A 362 -4.62 -17.14 -10.56
C LYS A 362 -4.93 -18.20 -9.53
N SER A 363 -4.74 -19.46 -9.87
CA SER A 363 -4.81 -20.59 -8.94
C SER A 363 -3.87 -21.70 -9.39
N THR A 364 -3.73 -22.73 -8.58
CA THR A 364 -2.97 -23.94 -8.90
C THR A 364 -3.55 -25.15 -8.16
N ARG A 365 -3.21 -26.36 -8.58
CA ARG A 365 -3.58 -27.57 -7.85
C ARG A 365 -3.09 -27.51 -6.41
N GLY A 366 -3.92 -27.89 -5.46
CA GLY A 366 -3.63 -27.87 -4.03
C GLY A 366 -3.89 -26.52 -3.35
N ARG A 367 -4.08 -25.43 -4.12
CA ARG A 367 -4.43 -24.13 -3.56
C ARG A 367 -5.73 -24.17 -2.78
N GLY A 368 -6.79 -24.75 -3.38
CA GLY A 368 -8.13 -24.75 -2.80
C GLY A 368 -8.72 -23.35 -2.70
N GLY A 369 -9.76 -23.21 -1.89
CA GLY A 369 -10.53 -21.98 -1.76
C GLY A 369 -11.63 -21.86 -2.82
N VAL A 370 -12.62 -21.01 -2.53
CA VAL A 370 -13.74 -20.72 -3.42
C VAL A 370 -13.64 -19.27 -3.86
N VAL A 371 -13.74 -19.02 -5.16
CA VAL A 371 -13.86 -17.67 -5.74
C VAL A 371 -15.22 -17.61 -6.41
N GLU A 372 -16.10 -16.78 -5.88
CA GLU A 372 -17.48 -16.68 -6.35
C GLU A 372 -18.04 -15.27 -6.22
N ASN A 373 -19.14 -15.00 -6.93
CA ASN A 373 -19.82 -13.70 -6.89
C ASN A 373 -18.87 -12.53 -7.24
N ILE A 374 -18.12 -12.67 -8.33
CA ILE A 374 -17.25 -11.62 -8.86
C ILE A 374 -17.95 -10.98 -10.05
N PHE A 375 -18.32 -9.72 -9.91
CA PHE A 375 -19.07 -8.96 -10.91
C PHE A 375 -18.17 -7.88 -11.49
N ILE A 376 -18.02 -7.85 -12.81
CA ILE A 376 -17.11 -6.93 -13.49
C ILE A 376 -17.88 -6.27 -14.62
N ASP A 377 -17.96 -4.95 -14.62
CA ASP A 377 -18.70 -4.16 -15.57
C ASP A 377 -18.00 -2.87 -15.96
N ASN A 378 -18.21 -2.41 -17.19
CA ASN A 378 -17.69 -1.14 -17.71
C ASN A 378 -16.17 -0.94 -17.49
N ILE A 379 -15.36 -1.90 -17.96
CA ILE A 379 -13.90 -1.82 -17.89
C ILE A 379 -13.31 -1.44 -19.25
N ASN A 380 -12.62 -0.31 -19.30
CA ASN A 380 -11.87 0.10 -20.48
C ASN A 380 -10.46 -0.50 -20.43
N MET A 381 -10.08 -1.26 -21.44
CA MET A 381 -8.78 -1.92 -21.55
C MET A 381 -8.09 -1.48 -22.83
N ILE A 382 -6.88 -0.92 -22.72
CA ILE A 382 -6.11 -0.35 -23.83
C ILE A 382 -4.66 -0.83 -23.75
N ASP A 383 -4.10 -1.25 -24.86
CA ASP A 383 -2.71 -1.71 -25.01
C ASP A 383 -2.31 -2.86 -24.08
N LEU A 384 -3.21 -3.83 -23.92
CA LEU A 384 -2.96 -5.02 -23.11
C LEU A 384 -2.43 -6.18 -23.99
N SER A 385 -1.54 -6.99 -23.42
CA SER A 385 -1.10 -8.24 -24.05
C SER A 385 -2.24 -9.27 -24.07
N LEU A 386 -3.05 -9.34 -22.99
CA LEU A 386 -4.21 -10.21 -22.86
C LEU A 386 -5.35 -9.48 -22.15
N ILE A 387 -6.59 -9.64 -22.63
CA ILE A 387 -7.77 -9.05 -21.97
C ILE A 387 -8.01 -9.72 -20.64
N HIS A 388 -8.02 -11.05 -20.59
CA HIS A 388 -8.18 -11.81 -19.36
C HIS A 388 -7.41 -13.13 -19.43
N ILE A 389 -7.00 -13.61 -18.27
CA ILE A 389 -6.46 -14.94 -18.06
C ILE A 389 -7.16 -15.56 -16.84
N SER A 390 -7.66 -16.77 -17.03
CA SER A 390 -8.09 -17.65 -15.95
C SER A 390 -7.08 -18.78 -15.85
N GLU A 391 -6.19 -18.73 -14.89
CA GLU A 391 -5.30 -19.84 -14.61
C GLU A 391 -6.04 -20.81 -13.68
N PRO A 392 -6.46 -21.90 -14.26
CA PRO A 392 -5.83 -23.02 -13.71
C PRO A 392 -5.28 -23.81 -14.79
N THR A 393 -4.43 -24.50 -14.39
CA THR A 393 -4.71 -25.87 -14.72
C THR A 393 -4.60 -26.14 -16.17
N ARG A 394 -3.43 -26.42 -16.56
CA ARG A 394 -3.29 -27.26 -17.73
C ARG A 394 -4.08 -28.55 -17.46
N PRO A 395 -5.11 -28.87 -18.22
CA PRO A 395 -5.70 -30.18 -18.18
C PRO A 395 -4.66 -31.16 -18.69
N TYR A 396 -4.39 -32.15 -17.96
CA TYR A 396 -3.65 -33.31 -18.41
C TYR A 396 -4.59 -34.48 -18.46
#